data_622249ffd4cf5f622b8b8c6fc7b1ab11
#
_entry.id   622249ffd4cf5f622b8b8c6fc7b1ab11
#
_cell.length_a   1.000
_cell.length_b   1.000
_cell.length_c   1.000
_cell.angle_alpha   90.00
_cell.angle_beta   90.00
_cell.angle_gamma   90.00
#
_symmetry.space_group_name_H-M   'P 1'
#
loop_
_entity.id
_entity.type
_entity.pdbx_description
1 polymer ?
#
loop_
_entity_poly.entity_id
_entity_poly.type
_entity_poly.pdbx_seq_one_letter_code
_entity_poly.pdbx_strand_id
1 'polypeptide(L)'
;MFGFTARGPLWFRILKGGTIFAKNYKTVLMLLALTAGALLIHGYHAFAEDAEIYLPGVEKILHPELFPAGQEFFGSHANLTLFPNLTVFWLRVLHLPFEAGLFLGHVLSIFFFLLACWELSAQCSPDARTRWAGVALVAALLTLPVAGTDLYILDQYLNPRNLSAFACVFAVTRVLKKQYLWAGLWLAFALSVHPLMPMYTISFCLLLVAMERFEGRAEPKAPVVGSTLAVACLVPLGALLGPPTPAYHQAVQFHSAHYILRWAWYEWAGVLAPLALLWWFASIARARQWRAVERLSLALVVYDLVYFAAALLLSIPKSFEALARLQPMRSLHLLYILMFLMAGILLGEYVLRSRIWRWLLLFVPLSLGMFAAQRALFPASAHIEFPETAPKNPWAQAFLWIRKNTPENAIFALDPYYMRIRGEDAVGFRCRAERSRTVDVNKDSGAVSMFPPLAEEWWEQLQALRGWKSFQKADFLRIKERYGVSWTVLQQPGVAGLECPYQNREVQVCRLP
;
A
#
# COMPACT_ATOMS: atom_id res chain seq x y z
N MET A 1 -23.28 -48.63 -29.79
CA MET A 1 -22.32 -47.70 -30.40
C MET A 1 -22.19 -46.49 -29.48
N PHE A 2 -21.18 -46.49 -28.61
CA PHE A 2 -20.90 -45.38 -27.70
C PHE A 2 -19.74 -44.57 -28.29
N GLY A 3 -20.04 -43.35 -28.72
CA GLY A 3 -19.01 -42.40 -29.21
C GLY A 3 -18.27 -41.72 -28.07
N PHE A 4 -17.03 -42.09 -27.81
CA PHE A 4 -16.11 -41.39 -26.93
C PHE A 4 -15.53 -40.19 -27.68
N THR A 5 -15.93 -38.96 -27.33
CA THR A 5 -15.22 -37.74 -27.75
C THR A 5 -14.00 -37.56 -26.86
N ALA A 6 -12.82 -37.81 -27.41
CA ALA A 6 -11.54 -37.58 -26.75
C ALA A 6 -11.33 -36.07 -26.47
N ARG A 7 -11.49 -35.67 -25.24
CA ARG A 7 -11.01 -34.34 -24.76
C ARG A 7 -9.49 -34.43 -24.59
N GLY A 8 -8.74 -33.74 -25.44
CA GLY A 8 -7.27 -33.65 -25.35
C GLY A 8 -6.77 -33.17 -24.00
N PRO A 9 -5.52 -33.50 -23.60
CA PRO A 9 -4.97 -33.28 -22.28
C PRO A 9 -4.89 -31.81 -21.91
N LEU A 10 -5.03 -31.51 -20.62
CA LEU A 10 -5.13 -30.19 -19.99
C LEU A 10 -3.96 -29.26 -20.34
N TRP A 11 -2.76 -29.78 -20.52
CA TRP A 11 -1.56 -29.03 -20.89
C TRP A 11 -1.60 -28.45 -22.32
N PHE A 12 -2.36 -29.04 -23.25
CA PHE A 12 -2.57 -28.49 -24.60
C PHE A 12 -3.45 -27.22 -24.59
N ARG A 13 -4.27 -27.00 -23.54
CA ARG A 13 -5.03 -25.77 -23.35
C ARG A 13 -4.17 -24.64 -22.77
N ILE A 14 -3.14 -24.96 -21.99
CA ILE A 14 -2.19 -23.99 -21.44
C ILE A 14 -1.32 -23.42 -22.56
N LEU A 15 -0.87 -24.23 -23.52
CA LEU A 15 -0.09 -23.79 -24.67
C LEU A 15 -0.91 -22.97 -25.69
N LYS A 16 -2.23 -23.14 -25.76
CA LYS A 16 -3.11 -22.25 -26.54
C LYS A 16 -3.32 -20.87 -25.91
N GLY A 17 -2.97 -20.68 -24.62
CA GLY A 17 -2.91 -19.38 -23.97
C GLY A 17 -1.82 -18.46 -24.55
N GLY A 18 -0.77 -18.99 -25.17
CA GLY A 18 0.29 -18.20 -25.83
C GLY A 18 -0.18 -17.39 -27.04
N THR A 19 -1.35 -17.68 -27.60
CA THR A 19 -1.91 -16.92 -28.73
C THR A 19 -2.65 -15.63 -28.31
N ILE A 20 -2.88 -15.42 -27.01
CA ILE A 20 -3.53 -14.18 -26.51
C ILE A 20 -2.58 -13.00 -26.60
N PHE A 21 -1.30 -13.19 -26.31
CA PHE A 21 -0.28 -12.14 -26.42
C PHE A 21 -0.03 -11.73 -27.88
N ALA A 22 0.04 -12.68 -28.81
CA ALA A 22 0.28 -12.38 -30.22
C ALA A 22 -0.89 -11.63 -30.91
N LYS A 23 -2.12 -11.79 -30.40
CA LYS A 23 -3.32 -11.12 -30.96
C LYS A 23 -3.55 -9.70 -30.42
N ASN A 24 -2.89 -9.31 -29.31
CA ASN A 24 -3.17 -8.08 -28.57
C ASN A 24 -1.93 -7.20 -28.28
N TYR A 25 -0.89 -7.26 -29.15
CA TYR A 25 0.32 -6.45 -28.95
C TYR A 25 0.03 -4.94 -28.76
N LYS A 26 -1.01 -4.41 -29.42
CA LYS A 26 -1.42 -3.01 -29.25
C LYS A 26 -1.88 -2.71 -27.83
N THR A 27 -2.61 -3.63 -27.21
CA THR A 27 -3.04 -3.50 -25.80
C THR A 27 -1.84 -3.51 -24.86
N VAL A 28 -0.89 -4.43 -25.07
CA VAL A 28 0.34 -4.49 -24.27
C VAL A 28 1.16 -3.21 -24.42
N LEU A 29 1.35 -2.72 -25.65
CA LEU A 29 2.06 -1.46 -25.89
C LEU A 29 1.38 -0.27 -25.21
N MET A 30 0.06 -0.17 -25.27
CA MET A 30 -0.69 0.88 -24.57
C MET A 30 -0.55 0.78 -23.05
N LEU A 31 -0.59 -0.42 -22.48
CA LEU A 31 -0.38 -0.62 -21.04
C LEU A 31 1.06 -0.26 -20.64
N LEU A 32 2.06 -0.62 -21.42
CA LEU A 32 3.45 -0.21 -21.20
C LEU A 32 3.60 1.31 -21.28
N ALA A 33 2.98 1.96 -22.27
CA ALA A 33 2.99 3.41 -22.39
C ALA A 33 2.32 4.10 -21.19
N LEU A 34 1.17 3.57 -20.71
CA LEU A 34 0.50 4.09 -19.52
C LEU A 34 1.32 3.82 -18.25
N THR A 35 2.00 2.67 -18.14
CA THR A 35 2.92 2.37 -17.03
C THR A 35 4.08 3.36 -16.99
N ALA A 36 4.72 3.62 -18.14
CA ALA A 36 5.78 4.61 -18.23
C ALA A 36 5.26 6.04 -17.92
N GLY A 37 4.09 6.40 -18.44
CA GLY A 37 3.42 7.66 -18.14
C GLY A 37 3.10 7.81 -16.64
N ALA A 38 2.58 6.77 -16.02
CA ALA A 38 2.31 6.75 -14.58
C ALA A 38 3.59 6.93 -13.76
N LEU A 39 4.68 6.23 -14.10
CA LEU A 39 5.98 6.42 -13.45
C LEU A 39 6.49 7.86 -13.58
N LEU A 40 6.33 8.49 -14.77
CA LEU A 40 6.72 9.88 -14.98
C LEU A 40 5.87 10.88 -14.22
N ILE A 41 4.59 10.58 -14.00
CA ILE A 41 3.65 11.47 -13.26
C ILE A 41 3.87 11.33 -11.76
N HIS A 42 3.97 10.10 -11.26
CA HIS A 42 3.92 9.81 -9.82
C HIS A 42 5.29 9.68 -9.16
N GLY A 43 6.35 9.51 -9.96
CA GLY A 43 7.70 9.35 -9.46
C GLY A 43 8.00 7.94 -8.92
N TYR A 44 9.20 7.79 -8.35
CA TYR A 44 9.66 6.57 -7.70
C TYR A 44 10.65 6.90 -6.59
N HIS A 45 10.38 6.41 -5.38
CA HIS A 45 11.15 6.68 -4.15
C HIS A 45 11.36 5.38 -3.38
N ALA A 46 12.38 4.59 -3.75
CA ALA A 46 12.59 3.20 -3.30
C ALA A 46 12.56 3.00 -1.78
N PHE A 47 13.09 3.96 -1.03
CA PHE A 47 13.32 3.86 0.41
C PHE A 47 12.44 4.81 1.24
N ALA A 48 11.33 5.29 0.66
CA ALA A 48 10.43 6.20 1.35
C ALA A 48 9.35 5.44 2.15
N GLU A 49 8.83 6.10 3.17
CA GLU A 49 7.63 5.71 3.90
C GLU A 49 7.69 4.28 4.47
N ASP A 50 6.73 3.41 4.10
CA ASP A 50 6.64 2.04 4.61
C ASP A 50 7.75 1.10 4.11
N ALA A 51 8.61 1.54 3.20
CA ALA A 51 9.85 0.82 2.86
C ALA A 51 10.69 0.54 4.13
N GLU A 52 10.65 1.47 5.11
CA GLU A 52 11.29 1.35 6.42
C GLU A 52 10.82 0.13 7.25
N ILE A 53 9.61 -0.40 6.97
CA ILE A 53 9.05 -1.57 7.66
C ILE A 53 9.26 -2.85 6.85
N TYR A 54 9.15 -2.77 5.52
CA TYR A 54 9.13 -3.99 4.69
C TYR A 54 10.50 -4.39 4.15
N LEU A 55 11.35 -3.43 3.76
CA LEU A 55 12.64 -3.75 3.15
C LEU A 55 13.68 -4.30 4.14
N PRO A 56 13.75 -3.85 5.42
CA PRO A 56 14.68 -4.47 6.37
C PRO A 56 14.48 -5.98 6.53
N GLY A 57 13.22 -6.46 6.37
CA GLY A 57 12.95 -7.90 6.36
C GLY A 57 13.54 -8.62 5.14
N VAL A 58 13.60 -7.98 3.97
CA VAL A 58 14.25 -8.48 2.76
C VAL A 58 15.77 -8.50 2.95
N GLU A 59 16.32 -7.38 3.45
CA GLU A 59 17.76 -7.22 3.71
C GLU A 59 18.25 -8.23 4.74
N LYS A 60 17.48 -8.47 5.81
CA LYS A 60 17.83 -9.48 6.84
C LYS A 60 17.88 -10.91 6.29
N ILE A 61 17.06 -11.26 5.29
CA ILE A 61 17.13 -12.57 4.62
C ILE A 61 18.35 -12.65 3.69
N LEU A 62 18.73 -11.53 3.05
CA LEU A 62 19.92 -11.48 2.19
C LEU A 62 21.21 -11.47 3.02
N HIS A 63 21.21 -10.75 4.14
CA HIS A 63 22.34 -10.47 5.03
C HIS A 63 21.91 -10.68 6.49
N PRO A 64 21.99 -11.92 7.00
CA PRO A 64 21.53 -12.26 8.36
C PRO A 64 22.24 -11.54 9.51
N GLU A 65 23.42 -10.97 9.26
CA GLU A 65 24.21 -10.19 10.21
C GLU A 65 23.65 -8.79 10.50
N LEU A 66 22.84 -8.23 9.60
CA LEU A 66 22.25 -6.90 9.74
C LEU A 66 21.24 -6.84 10.90
N PHE A 67 21.04 -5.66 11.44
CA PHE A 67 20.03 -5.34 12.45
C PHE A 67 20.11 -6.20 13.72
N PRO A 68 21.21 -6.10 14.51
CA PRO A 68 21.35 -6.82 15.77
C PRO A 68 20.37 -6.37 16.86
N ALA A 69 19.77 -5.17 16.73
CA ALA A 69 18.78 -4.60 17.65
C ALA A 69 17.61 -3.98 16.91
N GLY A 70 16.42 -3.91 17.53
CA GLY A 70 15.21 -3.29 17.00
C GLY A 70 14.56 -4.06 15.84
N GLN A 71 14.94 -5.32 15.62
CA GLN A 71 14.38 -6.14 14.54
C GLN A 71 12.91 -6.53 14.76
N GLU A 72 12.42 -6.49 15.99
CA GLU A 72 11.03 -6.80 16.36
C GLU A 72 10.05 -5.81 15.73
N PHE A 73 10.45 -4.54 15.52
CA PHE A 73 9.60 -3.51 14.95
C PHE A 73 9.31 -3.71 13.45
N PHE A 74 10.23 -4.29 12.69
CA PHE A 74 9.97 -4.63 11.28
C PHE A 74 9.72 -6.13 11.08
N GLY A 75 10.30 -6.99 11.91
CA GLY A 75 10.13 -8.44 11.88
C GLY A 75 8.68 -8.87 12.07
N SER A 76 7.91 -8.12 12.85
CA SER A 76 6.48 -8.31 13.04
C SER A 76 5.71 -8.31 11.70
N HIS A 77 6.05 -7.43 10.76
CA HIS A 77 5.46 -7.37 9.42
C HIS A 77 6.11 -8.37 8.46
N ALA A 78 7.44 -8.48 8.49
CA ALA A 78 8.19 -9.38 7.61
C ALA A 78 7.81 -10.85 7.81
N ASN A 79 7.57 -11.28 9.06
CA ASN A 79 7.24 -12.67 9.39
C ASN A 79 5.78 -13.04 9.11
N LEU A 80 4.88 -12.06 8.94
CA LEU A 80 3.46 -12.31 8.63
C LEU A 80 3.18 -12.48 7.14
N THR A 81 4.12 -12.16 6.28
CA THR A 81 3.89 -12.12 4.83
C THR A 81 5.00 -12.83 4.06
N LEU A 82 4.67 -13.33 2.88
CA LEU A 82 5.67 -13.88 1.96
C LEU A 82 6.38 -12.80 1.14
N PHE A 83 6.08 -11.52 1.35
CA PHE A 83 6.67 -10.43 0.57
C PHE A 83 8.20 -10.42 0.63
N PRO A 84 8.87 -10.52 1.80
CA PRO A 84 10.33 -10.56 1.85
C PRO A 84 10.90 -11.76 1.10
N ASN A 85 10.35 -12.96 1.33
CA ASN A 85 10.80 -14.19 0.69
C ASN A 85 10.61 -14.15 -0.84
N LEU A 86 9.45 -13.63 -1.31
CA LEU A 86 9.15 -13.47 -2.73
C LEU A 86 10.12 -12.47 -3.37
N THR A 87 10.42 -11.37 -2.69
CA THR A 87 11.37 -10.37 -3.16
C THR A 87 12.77 -10.95 -3.26
N VAL A 88 13.25 -11.65 -2.25
CA VAL A 88 14.55 -12.32 -2.29
C VAL A 88 14.60 -13.39 -3.38
N PHE A 89 13.54 -14.18 -3.52
CA PHE A 89 13.47 -15.22 -4.56
C PHE A 89 13.67 -14.64 -5.96
N TRP A 90 12.94 -13.61 -6.32
CA TRP A 90 13.05 -13.05 -7.67
C TRP A 90 14.36 -12.29 -7.88
N LEU A 91 14.92 -11.61 -6.86
CA LEU A 91 16.26 -11.00 -6.92
C LEU A 91 17.33 -12.04 -7.26
N ARG A 92 17.29 -13.20 -6.57
CA ARG A 92 18.23 -14.32 -6.79
C ARG A 92 18.04 -14.96 -8.17
N VAL A 93 16.78 -15.21 -8.57
CA VAL A 93 16.48 -15.86 -9.87
C VAL A 93 16.88 -14.98 -11.05
N LEU A 94 16.66 -13.67 -10.96
CA LEU A 94 17.00 -12.73 -12.03
C LEU A 94 18.41 -12.16 -11.92
N HIS A 95 19.15 -12.50 -10.86
CA HIS A 95 20.51 -11.99 -10.59
C HIS A 95 20.58 -10.46 -10.61
N LEU A 96 19.54 -9.79 -10.09
CA LEU A 96 19.46 -8.33 -10.09
C LEU A 96 20.08 -7.73 -8.83
N PRO A 97 20.79 -6.60 -8.92
CA PRO A 97 21.11 -5.77 -7.78
C PRO A 97 19.83 -5.36 -7.02
N PHE A 98 19.96 -5.17 -5.71
CA PHE A 98 18.81 -4.93 -4.83
C PHE A 98 17.91 -3.76 -5.32
N GLU A 99 18.51 -2.58 -5.54
CA GLU A 99 17.78 -1.39 -6.00
C GLU A 99 17.13 -1.61 -7.39
N ALA A 100 17.84 -2.26 -8.32
CA ALA A 100 17.32 -2.58 -9.66
C ALA A 100 16.13 -3.54 -9.60
N GLY A 101 16.18 -4.52 -8.71
CA GLY A 101 15.08 -5.45 -8.48
C GLY A 101 13.85 -4.77 -7.87
N LEU A 102 14.03 -3.84 -6.92
CA LEU A 102 12.93 -3.06 -6.36
C LEU A 102 12.27 -2.18 -7.43
N PHE A 103 13.08 -1.51 -8.26
CA PHE A 103 12.58 -0.68 -9.36
C PHE A 103 11.77 -1.49 -10.37
N LEU A 104 12.32 -2.60 -10.84
CA LEU A 104 11.62 -3.50 -11.77
C LEU A 104 10.32 -4.02 -11.16
N GLY A 105 10.34 -4.42 -9.87
CA GLY A 105 9.15 -4.85 -9.15
C GLY A 105 8.07 -3.80 -9.06
N HIS A 106 8.46 -2.58 -8.80
CA HIS A 106 7.53 -1.46 -8.79
C HIS A 106 6.91 -1.23 -10.18
N VAL A 107 7.71 -1.16 -11.24
CA VAL A 107 7.22 -1.00 -12.62
C VAL A 107 6.26 -2.15 -13.00
N LEU A 108 6.61 -3.39 -12.67
CA LEU A 108 5.74 -4.54 -12.91
C LEU A 108 4.45 -4.47 -12.09
N SER A 109 4.49 -3.99 -10.85
CA SER A 109 3.29 -3.83 -10.03
C SER A 109 2.30 -2.84 -10.66
N ILE A 110 2.78 -1.71 -11.19
CA ILE A 110 1.96 -0.76 -11.95
C ILE A 110 1.39 -1.42 -13.20
N PHE A 111 2.24 -2.10 -13.99
CA PHE A 111 1.79 -2.77 -15.21
C PHE A 111 0.68 -3.80 -14.96
N PHE A 112 0.87 -4.69 -13.98
CA PHE A 112 -0.14 -5.69 -13.63
C PHE A 112 -1.41 -5.08 -13.04
N PHE A 113 -1.29 -3.97 -12.32
CA PHE A 113 -2.45 -3.25 -11.81
C PHE A 113 -3.27 -2.63 -12.94
N LEU A 114 -2.64 -1.96 -13.90
CA LEU A 114 -3.31 -1.41 -15.08
C LEU A 114 -3.89 -2.53 -15.98
N LEU A 115 -3.21 -3.67 -16.09
CA LEU A 115 -3.73 -4.84 -16.79
C LEU A 115 -4.98 -5.41 -16.09
N ALA A 116 -5.00 -5.47 -14.75
CA ALA A 116 -6.16 -5.89 -13.98
C ALA A 116 -7.34 -4.93 -14.18
N CYS A 117 -7.09 -3.62 -14.15
CA CYS A 117 -8.08 -2.59 -14.48
C CYS A 117 -8.61 -2.72 -15.92
N TRP A 118 -7.74 -3.01 -16.89
CA TRP A 118 -8.14 -3.26 -18.27
C TRP A 118 -9.05 -4.49 -18.40
N GLU A 119 -8.71 -5.60 -17.73
CA GLU A 119 -9.56 -6.80 -17.74
C GLU A 119 -10.92 -6.56 -17.07
N LEU A 120 -10.93 -5.80 -15.95
CA LEU A 120 -12.17 -5.45 -15.28
C LEU A 120 -13.03 -4.52 -16.13
N SER A 121 -12.44 -3.52 -16.78
CA SER A 121 -13.15 -2.59 -17.65
C SER A 121 -13.85 -3.29 -18.82
N ALA A 122 -13.34 -4.44 -19.27
CA ALA A 122 -13.98 -5.27 -20.30
C ALA A 122 -15.28 -5.92 -19.83
N GLN A 123 -15.54 -6.02 -18.51
CA GLN A 123 -16.83 -6.43 -17.97
C GLN A 123 -17.82 -5.26 -17.90
N CYS A 124 -17.32 -4.04 -17.86
CA CYS A 124 -18.10 -2.82 -17.69
C CYS A 124 -18.53 -2.18 -19.01
N SER A 125 -17.71 -2.30 -20.07
CA SER A 125 -18.01 -1.69 -21.38
C SER A 125 -17.48 -2.56 -22.54
N PRO A 126 -18.27 -2.70 -23.63
CA PRO A 126 -17.80 -3.34 -24.86
C PRO A 126 -16.86 -2.44 -25.68
N ASP A 127 -16.94 -1.12 -25.56
CA ASP A 127 -16.13 -0.17 -26.34
C ASP A 127 -14.71 -0.03 -25.76
N ALA A 128 -13.71 -0.33 -26.57
CA ALA A 128 -12.30 -0.25 -26.19
C ALA A 128 -11.87 1.17 -25.80
N ARG A 129 -12.42 2.20 -26.43
CA ARG A 129 -12.12 3.61 -26.13
C ARG A 129 -12.56 3.98 -24.71
N THR A 130 -13.76 3.62 -24.30
CA THR A 130 -14.26 3.88 -22.96
C THR A 130 -13.48 3.11 -21.89
N ARG A 131 -13.05 1.88 -22.20
CA ARG A 131 -12.15 1.12 -21.31
C ARG A 131 -10.82 1.84 -21.12
N TRP A 132 -10.21 2.34 -22.19
CA TRP A 132 -8.97 3.10 -22.11
C TRP A 132 -9.14 4.39 -21.30
N ALA A 133 -10.29 5.05 -21.37
CA ALA A 133 -10.57 6.22 -20.53
C ALA A 133 -10.60 5.83 -19.04
N GLY A 134 -11.20 4.68 -18.71
CA GLY A 134 -11.17 4.14 -17.35
C GLY A 134 -9.77 3.86 -16.85
N VAL A 135 -8.98 3.11 -17.62
CA VAL A 135 -7.61 2.75 -17.23
C VAL A 135 -6.69 3.99 -17.17
N ALA A 136 -6.83 4.93 -18.12
CA ALA A 136 -6.07 6.17 -18.12
C ALA A 136 -6.39 7.07 -16.93
N LEU A 137 -7.67 7.12 -16.49
CA LEU A 137 -8.05 7.89 -15.30
C LEU A 137 -7.41 7.29 -14.04
N VAL A 138 -7.47 5.97 -13.89
CA VAL A 138 -6.80 5.29 -12.77
C VAL A 138 -5.29 5.50 -12.83
N ALA A 139 -4.66 5.39 -14.03
CA ALA A 139 -3.23 5.61 -14.21
C ALA A 139 -2.79 7.04 -13.86
N ALA A 140 -3.64 8.04 -14.15
CA ALA A 140 -3.37 9.43 -13.82
C ALA A 140 -3.57 9.77 -12.32
N LEU A 141 -4.23 8.90 -11.55
CA LEU A 141 -4.59 9.13 -10.14
C LEU A 141 -3.91 8.13 -9.18
N LEU A 142 -2.88 7.38 -9.61
CA LEU A 142 -2.28 6.29 -8.80
C LEU A 142 -1.86 6.73 -7.40
N THR A 143 -1.33 7.93 -7.24
CA THR A 143 -0.91 8.46 -5.93
C THR A 143 -1.93 9.44 -5.33
N LEU A 144 -3.20 9.33 -5.73
CA LEU A 144 -4.27 10.07 -5.06
C LEU A 144 -4.47 9.48 -3.65
N PRO A 145 -4.51 10.32 -2.60
CA PRO A 145 -4.84 9.87 -1.26
C PRO A 145 -6.26 9.29 -1.20
N VAL A 146 -6.41 8.18 -0.48
CA VAL A 146 -7.71 7.51 -0.25
C VAL A 146 -8.28 8.04 1.06
N ALA A 147 -9.00 9.16 1.00
CA ALA A 147 -9.56 9.85 2.17
C ALA A 147 -8.56 9.90 3.36
N GLY A 148 -9.02 9.71 4.59
CA GLY A 148 -8.19 9.72 5.81
C GLY A 148 -7.53 8.38 6.15
N THR A 149 -7.29 7.49 5.17
CA THR A 149 -6.80 6.12 5.42
C THR A 149 -5.28 5.98 5.48
N ASP A 150 -4.52 7.06 5.25
CA ASP A 150 -3.07 7.06 5.06
C ASP A 150 -2.61 6.13 3.91
N LEU A 151 -3.46 5.92 2.91
CA LEU A 151 -3.17 5.11 1.73
C LEU A 151 -3.24 5.95 0.46
N TYR A 152 -2.45 5.58 -0.52
CA TYR A 152 -2.61 5.93 -1.93
C TYR A 152 -3.29 4.78 -2.67
N ILE A 153 -3.75 5.00 -3.90
CA ILE A 153 -4.21 3.91 -4.79
C ILE A 153 -3.06 2.93 -5.05
N LEU A 154 -1.86 3.44 -5.37
CA LEU A 154 -0.59 2.72 -5.33
C LEU A 154 0.49 3.62 -4.73
N ASP A 155 1.41 3.01 -3.98
CA ASP A 155 2.56 3.70 -3.41
C ASP A 155 3.64 3.95 -4.49
N GLN A 156 4.52 4.95 -4.29
CA GLN A 156 5.60 5.33 -5.20
C GLN A 156 6.86 4.44 -5.08
N TYR A 157 6.76 3.30 -4.47
CA TYR A 157 7.82 2.31 -4.26
C TYR A 157 7.24 0.90 -4.26
N LEU A 158 8.10 -0.10 -4.34
CA LEU A 158 7.66 -1.49 -4.24
C LEU A 158 7.15 -1.77 -2.82
N ASN A 159 5.87 -2.09 -2.73
CA ASN A 159 5.18 -2.34 -1.46
C ASN A 159 4.30 -3.59 -1.60
N PRO A 160 4.14 -4.42 -0.57
CA PRO A 160 3.23 -5.56 -0.62
C PRO A 160 1.78 -5.19 -0.94
N ARG A 161 1.33 -3.97 -0.57
CA ARG A 161 0.00 -3.47 -0.98
C ARG A 161 -0.14 -3.35 -2.50
N ASN A 162 0.88 -2.88 -3.20
CA ASN A 162 0.84 -2.76 -4.65
C ASN A 162 0.66 -4.12 -5.33
N LEU A 163 1.32 -5.16 -4.78
CA LEU A 163 1.14 -6.55 -5.26
C LEU A 163 -0.26 -7.07 -4.92
N SER A 164 -0.75 -6.79 -3.73
CA SER A 164 -2.11 -7.15 -3.32
C SER A 164 -3.18 -6.45 -4.16
N ALA A 165 -2.98 -5.16 -4.51
CA ALA A 165 -3.96 -4.35 -5.24
C ALA A 165 -4.31 -4.95 -6.60
N PHE A 166 -3.33 -5.32 -7.43
CA PHE A 166 -3.64 -5.92 -8.74
C PHE A 166 -4.31 -7.28 -8.58
N ALA A 167 -3.90 -8.08 -7.60
CA ALA A 167 -4.49 -9.40 -7.36
C ALA A 167 -5.96 -9.28 -6.89
N CYS A 168 -6.27 -8.29 -6.06
CA CYS A 168 -7.64 -7.97 -5.64
C CYS A 168 -8.53 -7.58 -6.83
N VAL A 169 -8.05 -6.73 -7.75
CA VAL A 169 -8.81 -6.34 -8.94
C VAL A 169 -9.00 -7.54 -9.90
N PHE A 170 -7.97 -8.40 -10.06
CA PHE A 170 -8.15 -9.66 -10.80
C PHE A 170 -9.19 -10.56 -10.13
N ALA A 171 -9.19 -10.70 -8.81
CA ALA A 171 -10.17 -11.52 -8.10
C ALA A 171 -11.60 -11.04 -8.34
N VAL A 172 -11.86 -9.73 -8.23
CA VAL A 172 -13.17 -9.13 -8.56
C VAL A 172 -13.57 -9.46 -10.00
N THR A 173 -12.64 -9.32 -10.96
CA THR A 173 -12.87 -9.64 -12.36
C THR A 173 -13.25 -11.11 -12.55
N ARG A 174 -12.58 -12.04 -11.84
CA ARG A 174 -12.87 -13.47 -11.90
C ARG A 174 -14.22 -13.82 -11.28
N VAL A 175 -14.62 -13.14 -10.21
CA VAL A 175 -15.96 -13.29 -9.62
C VAL A 175 -17.03 -12.88 -10.62
N LEU A 176 -16.90 -11.72 -11.28
CA LEU A 176 -17.84 -11.28 -12.31
C LEU A 176 -17.95 -12.26 -13.50
N LYS A 177 -16.84 -12.95 -13.82
CA LYS A 177 -16.78 -14.02 -14.84
C LYS A 177 -17.23 -15.38 -14.32
N LYS A 178 -17.67 -15.51 -13.06
CA LYS A 178 -18.02 -16.79 -12.38
C LYS A 178 -16.87 -17.80 -12.33
N GLN A 179 -15.64 -17.33 -12.38
CA GLN A 179 -14.42 -18.13 -12.34
C GLN A 179 -13.89 -18.19 -10.89
N TYR A 180 -14.67 -18.76 -9.97
CA TYR A 180 -14.43 -18.69 -8.53
C TYR A 180 -13.10 -19.31 -8.09
N LEU A 181 -12.65 -20.40 -8.74
CA LEU A 181 -11.33 -20.99 -8.45
C LEU A 181 -10.21 -19.98 -8.71
N TRP A 182 -10.23 -19.31 -9.86
CA TRP A 182 -9.23 -18.29 -10.19
C TRP A 182 -9.33 -17.06 -9.28
N ALA A 183 -10.55 -16.67 -8.89
CA ALA A 183 -10.73 -15.63 -7.88
C ALA A 183 -10.08 -16.03 -6.55
N GLY A 184 -10.29 -17.27 -6.10
CA GLY A 184 -9.68 -17.82 -4.89
C GLY A 184 -8.15 -17.82 -4.95
N LEU A 185 -7.55 -18.21 -6.09
CA LEU A 185 -6.09 -18.19 -6.27
C LEU A 185 -5.51 -16.78 -6.20
N TRP A 186 -6.15 -15.79 -6.81
CA TRP A 186 -5.73 -14.40 -6.72
C TRP A 186 -5.85 -13.84 -5.29
N LEU A 187 -6.93 -14.18 -4.58
CA LEU A 187 -7.11 -13.79 -3.17
C LEU A 187 -6.08 -14.48 -2.26
N ALA A 188 -5.76 -15.75 -2.50
CA ALA A 188 -4.72 -16.46 -1.76
C ALA A 188 -3.34 -15.83 -1.96
N PHE A 189 -3.00 -15.45 -3.20
CA PHE A 189 -1.78 -14.69 -3.47
C PHE A 189 -1.80 -13.33 -2.75
N ALA A 190 -2.90 -12.58 -2.84
CA ALA A 190 -3.01 -11.28 -2.17
C ALA A 190 -2.86 -11.41 -0.63
N LEU A 191 -3.49 -12.43 -0.02
CA LEU A 191 -3.35 -12.73 1.42
C LEU A 191 -1.91 -13.09 1.81
N SER A 192 -1.21 -13.82 0.96
CA SER A 192 0.17 -14.23 1.25
C SER A 192 1.16 -13.05 1.27
N VAL A 193 0.90 -12.00 0.48
CA VAL A 193 1.78 -10.82 0.41
C VAL A 193 1.34 -9.68 1.33
N HIS A 194 0.03 -9.51 1.55
CA HIS A 194 -0.51 -8.46 2.44
C HIS A 194 -1.88 -8.89 3.02
N PRO A 195 -1.95 -9.38 4.26
CA PRO A 195 -3.17 -10.04 4.77
C PRO A 195 -4.37 -9.10 4.92
N LEU A 196 -4.18 -7.82 5.28
CA LEU A 196 -5.28 -6.93 5.62
C LEU A 196 -6.11 -6.50 4.38
N MET A 197 -5.46 -6.08 3.29
CA MET A 197 -6.16 -5.53 2.12
C MET A 197 -7.10 -6.54 1.41
N PRO A 198 -6.70 -7.81 1.19
CA PRO A 198 -7.59 -8.78 0.54
C PRO A 198 -8.77 -9.20 1.43
N MET A 199 -8.72 -9.04 2.76
CA MET A 199 -9.89 -9.29 3.62
C MET A 199 -11.09 -8.44 3.21
N TYR A 200 -10.85 -7.16 2.89
CA TYR A 200 -11.86 -6.26 2.37
C TYR A 200 -12.35 -6.71 0.98
N THR A 201 -11.44 -7.19 0.13
CA THR A 201 -11.82 -7.69 -1.19
C THR A 201 -12.60 -9.00 -1.11
N ILE A 202 -12.27 -9.89 -0.17
CA ILE A 202 -13.03 -11.12 0.08
C ILE A 202 -14.48 -10.77 0.44
N SER A 203 -14.69 -9.86 1.39
CA SER A 203 -16.04 -9.44 1.79
C SER A 203 -16.82 -8.82 0.64
N PHE A 204 -16.16 -8.01 -0.21
CA PHE A 204 -16.75 -7.44 -1.42
C PHE A 204 -17.11 -8.53 -2.45
N CYS A 205 -16.24 -9.50 -2.70
CA CYS A 205 -16.51 -10.62 -3.59
C CYS A 205 -17.69 -11.47 -3.09
N LEU A 206 -17.78 -11.72 -1.78
CA LEU A 206 -18.92 -12.43 -1.18
C LEU A 206 -20.22 -11.65 -1.34
N LEU A 207 -20.19 -10.32 -1.16
CA LEU A 207 -21.35 -9.47 -1.41
C LEU A 207 -21.81 -9.53 -2.87
N LEU A 208 -20.88 -9.47 -3.84
CA LEU A 208 -21.21 -9.61 -5.27
C LEU A 208 -21.88 -10.95 -5.58
N VAL A 209 -21.37 -12.06 -5.02
CA VAL A 209 -21.95 -13.39 -5.19
C VAL A 209 -23.33 -13.48 -4.53
N ALA A 210 -23.51 -12.88 -3.35
CA ALA A 210 -24.79 -12.84 -2.67
C ALA A 210 -25.83 -12.07 -3.49
N MET A 211 -25.50 -10.85 -3.96
CA MET A 211 -26.41 -10.04 -4.79
C MET A 211 -26.83 -10.78 -6.06
N GLU A 212 -25.90 -11.46 -6.75
CA GLU A 212 -26.22 -12.25 -7.94
C GLU A 212 -27.23 -13.37 -7.64
N ARG A 213 -27.08 -14.04 -6.49
CA ARG A 213 -28.02 -15.10 -6.07
C ARG A 213 -29.40 -14.54 -5.76
N PHE A 214 -29.49 -13.36 -5.18
CA PHE A 214 -30.79 -12.72 -4.90
C PHE A 214 -31.49 -12.24 -6.19
N GLU A 215 -30.73 -11.73 -7.16
CA GLU A 215 -31.30 -11.35 -8.47
C GLU A 215 -31.82 -12.56 -9.28
N GLY A 216 -31.21 -13.73 -9.13
CA GLY A 216 -31.57 -14.98 -9.86
C GLY A 216 -32.65 -15.85 -9.20
N ARG A 217 -33.19 -15.45 -8.02
CA ARG A 217 -34.17 -16.31 -7.29
C ARG A 217 -35.60 -16.00 -7.65
N ALA A 218 -36.17 -16.91 -8.47
CA ALA A 218 -37.60 -17.25 -8.44
C ALA A 218 -37.94 -18.41 -7.46
N GLU A 219 -36.94 -19.17 -6.93
CA GLU A 219 -37.16 -20.23 -5.91
C GLU A 219 -35.99 -20.36 -4.92
N PRO A 220 -36.30 -20.55 -3.60
CA PRO A 220 -35.29 -20.69 -2.56
C PRO A 220 -34.75 -22.11 -2.46
N LYS A 221 -33.55 -22.39 -2.92
CA LYS A 221 -32.77 -23.57 -2.51
C LYS A 221 -31.78 -23.17 -1.40
N ALA A 222 -31.77 -23.98 -0.35
CA ALA A 222 -31.11 -23.71 0.95
C ALA A 222 -29.63 -23.26 0.87
N PRO A 223 -29.16 -22.45 1.83
CA PRO A 223 -27.85 -21.81 1.76
C PRO A 223 -26.72 -22.71 2.27
N VAL A 224 -25.74 -22.97 1.41
CA VAL A 224 -24.45 -23.58 1.78
C VAL A 224 -23.44 -22.53 2.30
N VAL A 225 -23.84 -21.26 2.44
CA VAL A 225 -22.93 -20.14 2.75
C VAL A 225 -22.76 -19.88 4.26
N GLY A 226 -23.55 -20.56 5.11
CA GLY A 226 -23.52 -20.32 6.56
C GLY A 226 -22.25 -20.82 7.28
N SER A 227 -21.54 -21.79 6.74
CA SER A 227 -20.43 -22.45 7.44
C SER A 227 -19.05 -21.81 7.19
N THR A 228 -18.85 -21.05 6.13
CA THR A 228 -17.53 -20.47 5.79
C THR A 228 -17.31 -19.10 6.44
N LEU A 229 -18.38 -18.37 6.77
CA LEU A 229 -18.29 -17.09 7.50
C LEU A 229 -17.98 -17.26 8.99
N ALA A 230 -18.33 -18.43 9.57
CA ALA A 230 -18.12 -18.71 10.99
C ALA A 230 -16.64 -18.98 11.34
N VAL A 231 -15.80 -19.42 10.39
CA VAL A 231 -14.39 -19.78 10.63
C VAL A 231 -13.47 -18.57 10.69
N ALA A 232 -13.82 -17.46 10.05
CA ALA A 232 -13.03 -16.22 10.10
C ALA A 232 -13.17 -15.44 11.44
N CYS A 233 -14.12 -15.81 12.28
CA CYS A 233 -14.42 -15.14 13.56
C CYS A 233 -13.77 -15.78 14.80
N LEU A 234 -12.93 -16.82 14.65
CA LEU A 234 -12.28 -17.51 15.77
C LEU A 234 -10.89 -16.95 16.13
N VAL A 235 -10.62 -15.70 15.84
CA VAL A 235 -9.58 -14.97 16.60
C VAL A 235 -10.12 -14.84 18.02
N PRO A 236 -9.33 -15.16 19.07
CA PRO A 236 -9.82 -15.07 20.44
C PRO A 236 -10.20 -13.62 20.74
N LEU A 237 -11.47 -13.31 20.59
CA LEU A 237 -12.06 -11.97 20.82
C LEU A 237 -11.68 -11.42 22.21
N GLY A 238 -11.44 -12.28 23.20
CA GLY A 238 -11.02 -11.87 24.54
C GLY A 238 -9.69 -11.12 24.58
N ALA A 239 -8.70 -11.50 23.74
CA ALA A 239 -7.43 -10.78 23.63
C ALA A 239 -7.55 -9.45 22.86
N LEU A 240 -8.64 -9.29 22.08
CA LEU A 240 -8.95 -8.09 21.30
C LEU A 240 -9.77 -7.06 22.11
N LEU A 241 -10.44 -7.48 23.18
CA LEU A 241 -11.35 -6.66 23.98
C LEU A 241 -10.77 -6.26 25.35
N GLY A 242 -9.49 -6.57 25.62
CA GLY A 242 -8.81 -6.11 26.84
C GLY A 242 -8.61 -4.59 26.83
N PRO A 243 -8.61 -3.91 28.00
CA PRO A 243 -8.28 -2.50 28.08
C PRO A 243 -6.85 -2.28 27.53
N PRO A 244 -6.65 -1.28 26.67
CA PRO A 244 -5.33 -0.98 26.11
C PRO A 244 -4.38 -0.53 27.23
N THR A 245 -3.09 -0.95 27.14
CA THR A 245 -2.06 -0.40 28.03
C THR A 245 -1.85 1.09 27.75
N PRO A 246 -1.39 1.90 28.72
CA PRO A 246 -1.08 3.31 28.47
C PRO A 246 -0.09 3.51 27.32
N ALA A 247 0.93 2.66 27.21
CA ALA A 247 1.92 2.71 26.14
C ALA A 247 1.29 2.43 24.76
N TYR A 248 0.42 1.41 24.66
CA TYR A 248 -0.32 1.12 23.44
C TYR A 248 -1.23 2.27 23.03
N HIS A 249 -1.96 2.84 23.99
CA HIS A 249 -2.80 4.01 23.75
C HIS A 249 -1.99 5.17 23.16
N GLN A 250 -0.79 5.46 23.68
CA GLN A 250 0.09 6.50 23.13
C GLN A 250 0.51 6.20 21.68
N ALA A 251 0.90 4.96 21.37
CA ALA A 251 1.28 4.59 20.00
C ALA A 251 0.14 4.82 18.99
N VAL A 252 -1.07 4.39 19.35
CA VAL A 252 -2.25 4.53 18.47
C VAL A 252 -2.65 5.99 18.27
N GLN A 253 -2.34 6.90 19.21
CA GLN A 253 -2.60 8.33 19.07
C GLN A 253 -1.85 8.97 17.89
N PHE A 254 -0.71 8.41 17.47
CA PHE A 254 0.04 8.88 16.31
C PHE A 254 -0.61 8.50 14.97
N HIS A 255 -1.63 7.62 14.97
CA HIS A 255 -2.31 7.10 13.78
C HIS A 255 -3.78 7.53 13.73
N SER A 256 -4.03 8.78 13.33
CA SER A 256 -5.40 9.32 13.17
C SER A 256 -6.23 8.53 12.16
N ALA A 257 -5.59 7.90 11.17
CA ALA A 257 -6.24 7.07 10.16
C ALA A 257 -7.07 5.90 10.72
N HIS A 258 -6.75 5.43 11.94
CA HIS A 258 -7.52 4.37 12.59
C HIS A 258 -8.89 4.83 13.13
N TYR A 259 -9.09 6.15 13.30
CA TYR A 259 -10.25 6.70 13.98
C TYR A 259 -10.97 7.72 13.10
N ILE A 260 -12.06 7.31 12.48
CA ILE A 260 -12.82 8.18 11.57
C ILE A 260 -13.30 9.47 12.26
N LEU A 261 -13.57 9.45 13.56
CA LEU A 261 -13.98 10.64 14.32
C LEU A 261 -12.86 11.70 14.47
N ARG A 262 -11.60 11.36 14.13
CA ARG A 262 -10.46 12.29 14.14
C ARG A 262 -10.14 12.85 12.76
N TRP A 263 -10.87 12.40 11.75
CA TRP A 263 -10.68 12.82 10.36
C TRP A 263 -11.10 14.26 10.15
N ALA A 264 -10.39 14.98 9.30
CA ALA A 264 -10.75 16.33 8.89
C ALA A 264 -12.03 16.28 8.02
N TRP A 265 -12.73 17.41 7.95
CA TRP A 265 -14.01 17.50 7.21
C TRP A 265 -13.91 17.07 5.74
N TYR A 266 -12.78 17.35 5.07
CA TYR A 266 -12.56 16.96 3.67
C TYR A 266 -12.35 15.44 3.51
N GLU A 267 -11.85 14.77 4.54
CA GLU A 267 -11.73 13.30 4.55
C GLU A 267 -13.11 12.66 4.68
N TRP A 268 -14.00 13.25 5.46
CA TRP A 268 -15.41 12.85 5.49
C TRP A 268 -16.10 13.03 4.13
N ALA A 269 -15.80 14.11 3.39
CA ALA A 269 -16.27 14.27 2.03
C ALA A 269 -15.75 13.16 1.11
N GLY A 270 -14.51 12.67 1.36
CA GLY A 270 -13.93 11.52 0.64
C GLY A 270 -14.63 10.18 0.92
N VAL A 271 -15.41 10.05 2.00
CA VAL A 271 -16.27 8.89 2.27
C VAL A 271 -17.66 9.08 1.66
N LEU A 272 -18.27 10.23 1.88
CA LEU A 272 -19.67 10.47 1.53
C LEU A 272 -19.90 10.78 0.04
N ALA A 273 -18.96 11.50 -0.61
CA ALA A 273 -19.10 11.81 -2.03
C ALA A 273 -19.04 10.56 -2.94
N PRO A 274 -18.20 9.54 -2.69
CA PRO A 274 -18.26 8.28 -3.40
C PRO A 274 -19.62 7.60 -3.38
N LEU A 275 -20.35 7.63 -2.25
CA LEU A 275 -21.69 7.05 -2.15
C LEU A 275 -22.66 7.72 -3.15
N ALA A 276 -22.68 9.06 -3.21
CA ALA A 276 -23.51 9.80 -4.15
C ALA A 276 -23.11 9.53 -5.61
N LEU A 277 -21.79 9.50 -5.90
CA LEU A 277 -21.28 9.22 -7.24
C LEU A 277 -21.62 7.80 -7.69
N LEU A 278 -21.43 6.79 -6.84
CA LEU A 278 -21.74 5.40 -7.15
C LEU A 278 -23.25 5.18 -7.35
N TRP A 279 -24.08 5.83 -6.55
CA TRP A 279 -25.53 5.82 -6.75
C TRP A 279 -25.92 6.44 -8.11
N TRP A 280 -25.30 7.54 -8.46
CA TRP A 280 -25.48 8.17 -9.77
C TRP A 280 -25.00 7.28 -10.92
N PHE A 281 -23.83 6.62 -10.78
CA PHE A 281 -23.33 5.67 -11.77
C PHE A 281 -24.31 4.48 -11.95
N ALA A 282 -24.87 3.97 -10.86
CA ALA A 282 -25.88 2.91 -10.92
C ALA A 282 -27.13 3.35 -11.70
N SER A 283 -27.59 4.60 -11.51
CA SER A 283 -28.75 5.13 -12.22
C SER A 283 -28.52 5.25 -13.73
N ILE A 284 -27.33 5.75 -14.13
CA ILE A 284 -26.91 5.82 -15.54
C ILE A 284 -26.81 4.40 -16.13
N ALA A 285 -26.15 3.50 -15.41
CA ALA A 285 -25.93 2.12 -15.86
C ALA A 285 -27.24 1.36 -16.05
N ARG A 286 -28.22 1.57 -15.16
CA ARG A 286 -29.58 1.01 -15.27
C ARG A 286 -30.29 1.48 -16.53
N ALA A 287 -30.24 2.78 -16.82
CA ALA A 287 -30.83 3.36 -18.02
C ALA A 287 -30.17 2.83 -19.32
N ARG A 288 -28.91 2.44 -19.25
CA ARG A 288 -28.13 1.91 -20.38
C ARG A 288 -28.03 0.38 -20.42
N GLN A 289 -28.66 -0.33 -19.49
CA GLN A 289 -28.58 -1.78 -19.36
C GLN A 289 -27.13 -2.31 -19.16
N TRP A 290 -26.26 -1.49 -18.54
CA TRP A 290 -24.88 -1.86 -18.19
C TRP A 290 -24.84 -2.60 -16.85
N ARG A 291 -25.32 -3.83 -16.88
CA ARG A 291 -25.55 -4.66 -15.66
C ARG A 291 -24.33 -4.79 -14.75
N ALA A 292 -23.12 -4.89 -15.33
CA ALA A 292 -21.91 -5.00 -14.51
C ALA A 292 -21.60 -3.70 -13.74
N VAL A 293 -21.72 -2.55 -14.40
CA VAL A 293 -21.51 -1.22 -13.76
C VAL A 293 -22.58 -0.97 -12.70
N GLU A 294 -23.86 -1.27 -12.99
CA GLU A 294 -24.97 -1.12 -12.03
C GLU A 294 -24.71 -1.98 -10.79
N ARG A 295 -24.39 -3.28 -10.97
CA ARG A 295 -24.14 -4.20 -9.87
C ARG A 295 -22.93 -3.80 -9.05
N LEU A 296 -21.80 -3.45 -9.67
CA LEU A 296 -20.61 -2.99 -8.99
C LEU A 296 -20.88 -1.73 -8.18
N SER A 297 -21.56 -0.75 -8.77
CA SER A 297 -21.87 0.52 -8.09
C SER A 297 -22.78 0.32 -6.87
N LEU A 298 -23.86 -0.46 -6.99
CA LEU A 298 -24.74 -0.75 -5.86
C LEU A 298 -24.06 -1.58 -4.78
N ALA A 299 -23.23 -2.58 -5.18
CA ALA A 299 -22.46 -3.38 -4.24
C ALA A 299 -21.47 -2.50 -3.46
N LEU A 300 -20.79 -1.54 -4.12
CA LEU A 300 -19.87 -0.61 -3.45
C LEU A 300 -20.57 0.33 -2.49
N VAL A 301 -21.80 0.78 -2.81
CA VAL A 301 -22.60 1.60 -1.87
C VAL A 301 -22.90 0.81 -0.59
N VAL A 302 -23.40 -0.43 -0.73
CA VAL A 302 -23.70 -1.29 0.45
C VAL A 302 -22.42 -1.59 1.23
N TYR A 303 -21.35 -1.91 0.52
CA TYR A 303 -20.04 -2.21 1.08
C TYR A 303 -19.48 -1.05 1.91
N ASP A 304 -19.48 0.17 1.36
CA ASP A 304 -19.01 1.37 2.04
C ASP A 304 -19.84 1.68 3.28
N LEU A 305 -21.17 1.63 3.18
CA LEU A 305 -22.06 1.84 4.32
C LEU A 305 -21.80 0.86 5.48
N VAL A 306 -21.52 -0.40 5.17
CA VAL A 306 -21.20 -1.43 6.18
C VAL A 306 -19.89 -1.11 6.88
N TYR A 307 -18.83 -0.80 6.13
CA TYR A 307 -17.52 -0.48 6.72
C TYR A 307 -17.50 0.88 7.41
N PHE A 308 -18.23 1.84 6.90
CA PHE A 308 -18.43 3.14 7.56
C PHE A 308 -19.14 2.97 8.91
N ALA A 309 -20.22 2.19 8.97
CA ALA A 309 -20.90 1.88 10.22
C ALA A 309 -19.97 1.14 11.19
N ALA A 310 -19.19 0.16 10.70
CA ALA A 310 -18.18 -0.54 11.50
C ALA A 310 -17.13 0.42 12.06
N ALA A 311 -16.62 1.35 11.23
CA ALA A 311 -15.64 2.34 11.65
C ALA A 311 -16.19 3.27 12.76
N LEU A 312 -17.43 3.72 12.64
CA LEU A 312 -18.08 4.52 13.67
C LEU A 312 -18.23 3.73 14.98
N LEU A 313 -18.73 2.49 14.91
CA LEU A 313 -18.88 1.63 16.08
C LEU A 313 -17.56 1.36 16.80
N LEU A 314 -16.47 1.12 16.06
CA LEU A 314 -15.15 0.87 16.64
C LEU A 314 -14.45 2.13 17.17
N SER A 315 -14.88 3.32 16.72
CA SER A 315 -14.29 4.60 17.16
C SER A 315 -14.90 5.16 18.44
N ILE A 316 -16.10 4.71 18.85
CA ILE A 316 -16.84 5.28 19.99
C ILE A 316 -16.37 4.74 21.34
N PRO A 317 -16.32 3.41 21.60
CA PRO A 317 -15.94 2.87 22.89
C PRO A 317 -14.42 2.77 23.04
N LYS A 318 -13.85 3.27 24.15
CA LYS A 318 -12.43 3.10 24.48
C LYS A 318 -11.99 1.62 24.55
N SER A 319 -12.90 0.74 24.98
CA SER A 319 -12.67 -0.72 25.01
C SER A 319 -12.42 -1.35 23.65
N PHE A 320 -12.78 -0.66 22.54
CA PHE A 320 -12.60 -1.14 21.17
C PHE A 320 -11.33 -0.61 20.49
N GLU A 321 -10.48 0.13 21.24
CA GLU A 321 -9.25 0.70 20.68
C GLU A 321 -8.34 -0.38 20.04
N ALA A 322 -8.23 -1.56 20.67
CA ALA A 322 -7.50 -2.67 20.10
C ALA A 322 -8.10 -3.21 18.79
N LEU A 323 -9.41 -3.03 18.55
CA LEU A 323 -10.09 -3.40 17.31
C LEU A 323 -9.90 -2.34 16.20
N ALA A 324 -9.53 -1.11 16.54
CA ALA A 324 -9.24 -0.06 15.56
C ALA A 324 -8.09 -0.44 14.60
N ARG A 325 -7.19 -1.38 15.03
CA ARG A 325 -6.16 -1.98 14.17
C ARG A 325 -6.72 -2.73 12.94
N LEU A 326 -7.99 -3.12 12.95
CA LEU A 326 -8.66 -3.69 11.79
C LEU A 326 -8.89 -2.63 10.70
N GLN A 327 -8.83 -1.35 11.04
CA GLN A 327 -8.83 -0.21 10.11
C GLN A 327 -9.94 -0.31 9.04
N PRO A 328 -11.23 -0.41 9.44
CA PRO A 328 -12.33 -0.75 8.51
C PRO A 328 -12.42 0.20 7.31
N MET A 329 -12.04 1.48 7.47
CA MET A 329 -12.06 2.44 6.37
C MET A 329 -10.99 2.20 5.29
N ARG A 330 -10.03 1.30 5.49
CA ARG A 330 -9.16 0.83 4.40
C ARG A 330 -9.90 0.10 3.29
N SER A 331 -11.15 -0.30 3.54
CA SER A 331 -12.09 -0.76 2.50
C SER A 331 -12.26 0.25 1.35
N LEU A 332 -12.13 1.55 1.63
CA LEU A 332 -12.17 2.63 0.63
C LEU A 332 -11.11 2.46 -0.48
N HIS A 333 -10.00 1.80 -0.20
CA HIS A 333 -8.97 1.57 -1.22
C HIS A 333 -9.53 0.83 -2.46
N LEU A 334 -10.21 -0.30 -2.26
CA LEU A 334 -10.86 -1.02 -3.35
C LEU A 334 -11.97 -0.20 -3.99
N LEU A 335 -12.77 0.50 -3.16
CA LEU A 335 -13.86 1.35 -3.63
C LEU A 335 -13.34 2.46 -4.57
N TYR A 336 -12.27 3.17 -4.19
CA TYR A 336 -11.68 4.23 -5.01
C TYR A 336 -11.16 3.71 -6.35
N ILE A 337 -10.48 2.56 -6.35
CA ILE A 337 -10.00 1.92 -7.58
C ILE A 337 -11.17 1.65 -8.54
N LEU A 338 -12.21 1.00 -8.05
CA LEU A 338 -13.36 0.62 -8.88
C LEU A 338 -14.19 1.84 -9.30
N MET A 339 -14.37 2.81 -8.40
CA MET A 339 -15.09 4.06 -8.66
C MET A 339 -14.39 4.87 -9.75
N PHE A 340 -13.07 5.07 -9.69
CA PHE A 340 -12.34 5.82 -10.72
C PHE A 340 -12.30 5.10 -12.05
N LEU A 341 -12.19 3.76 -12.04
CA LEU A 341 -12.30 2.98 -13.26
C LEU A 341 -13.65 3.19 -13.94
N MET A 342 -14.76 3.10 -13.19
CA MET A 342 -16.12 3.33 -13.71
C MET A 342 -16.34 4.80 -14.10
N ALA A 343 -15.85 5.76 -13.32
CA ALA A 343 -15.90 7.17 -13.65
C ALA A 343 -15.23 7.47 -14.99
N GLY A 344 -14.02 6.91 -15.21
CA GLY A 344 -13.31 7.06 -16.48
C GLY A 344 -14.06 6.42 -17.65
N ILE A 345 -14.68 5.25 -17.47
CA ILE A 345 -15.54 4.62 -18.48
C ILE A 345 -16.70 5.55 -18.86
N LEU A 346 -17.41 6.11 -17.87
CA LEU A 346 -18.50 7.04 -18.09
C LEU A 346 -18.04 8.34 -18.76
N LEU A 347 -16.90 8.90 -18.34
CA LEU A 347 -16.28 10.05 -19.00
C LEU A 347 -15.92 9.73 -20.45
N GLY A 348 -15.39 8.54 -20.73
CA GLY A 348 -15.08 8.06 -22.08
C GLY A 348 -16.30 8.03 -22.98
N GLU A 349 -17.43 7.56 -22.45
CA GLU A 349 -18.70 7.43 -23.17
C GLU A 349 -19.36 8.80 -23.44
N TYR A 350 -19.50 9.64 -22.41
CA TYR A 350 -20.33 10.83 -22.51
C TYR A 350 -19.54 12.10 -22.84
N VAL A 351 -18.31 12.23 -22.36
CA VAL A 351 -17.53 13.47 -22.44
C VAL A 351 -16.42 13.37 -23.48
N LEU A 352 -15.50 12.42 -23.34
CA LEU A 352 -14.28 12.35 -24.16
C LEU A 352 -14.61 11.92 -25.59
N ARG A 353 -15.43 10.87 -25.75
CA ARG A 353 -15.82 10.32 -27.04
C ARG A 353 -14.59 10.12 -27.97
N SER A 354 -14.71 10.37 -29.27
CA SER A 354 -13.62 10.27 -30.26
C SER A 354 -12.81 11.56 -30.43
N ARG A 355 -13.01 12.59 -29.59
CA ARG A 355 -12.39 13.91 -29.76
C ARG A 355 -11.09 14.01 -28.94
N ILE A 356 -9.94 13.86 -29.58
CA ILE A 356 -8.61 13.87 -28.96
C ILE A 356 -8.39 15.09 -28.06
N TRP A 357 -8.81 16.30 -28.50
CA TRP A 357 -8.62 17.52 -27.70
C TRP A 357 -9.27 17.46 -26.31
N ARG A 358 -10.40 16.72 -26.15
CA ARG A 358 -11.06 16.54 -24.84
C ARG A 358 -10.22 15.64 -23.92
N TRP A 359 -9.56 14.62 -24.47
CA TRP A 359 -8.61 13.79 -23.74
C TRP A 359 -7.43 14.61 -23.23
N LEU A 360 -6.86 15.44 -24.10
CA LEU A 360 -5.76 16.34 -23.72
C LEU A 360 -6.22 17.34 -22.66
N LEU A 361 -7.41 17.95 -22.81
CA LEU A 361 -7.95 18.91 -21.86
C LEU A 361 -8.21 18.29 -20.47
N LEU A 362 -8.53 17.02 -20.38
CA LEU A 362 -8.71 16.32 -19.09
C LEU A 362 -7.37 15.81 -18.54
N PHE A 363 -6.65 15.00 -19.33
CA PHE A 363 -5.52 14.25 -18.79
C PHE A 363 -4.25 15.07 -18.64
N VAL A 364 -4.01 16.10 -19.45
CA VAL A 364 -2.80 16.92 -19.31
C VAL A 364 -2.84 17.73 -18.01
N PRO A 365 -3.88 18.55 -17.69
CA PRO A 365 -3.92 19.27 -16.42
C PRO A 365 -3.95 18.34 -15.22
N LEU A 366 -4.67 17.21 -15.28
CA LEU A 366 -4.72 16.21 -14.21
C LEU A 366 -3.34 15.63 -13.93
N SER A 367 -2.62 15.20 -14.98
CA SER A 367 -1.26 14.65 -14.85
C SER A 367 -0.27 15.67 -14.32
N LEU A 368 -0.34 16.92 -14.82
CA LEU A 368 0.50 18.02 -14.31
C LEU A 368 0.21 18.34 -12.84
N GLY A 369 -1.07 18.34 -12.45
CA GLY A 369 -1.48 18.53 -11.05
C GLY A 369 -0.94 17.43 -10.14
N MET A 370 -1.06 16.17 -10.54
CA MET A 370 -0.52 15.03 -9.79
C MET A 370 1.02 15.05 -9.73
N PHE A 371 1.67 15.38 -10.84
CA PHE A 371 3.13 15.56 -10.86
C PHE A 371 3.57 16.67 -9.88
N ALA A 372 2.90 17.82 -9.90
CA ALA A 372 3.20 18.94 -9.00
C ALA A 372 2.98 18.55 -7.53
N ALA A 373 1.90 17.82 -7.23
CA ALA A 373 1.63 17.31 -5.90
C ALA A 373 2.75 16.37 -5.41
N GLN A 374 3.21 15.44 -6.25
CA GLN A 374 4.30 14.53 -5.91
C GLN A 374 5.63 15.28 -5.71
N ARG A 375 5.92 16.30 -6.53
CA ARG A 375 7.09 17.16 -6.33
C ARG A 375 7.03 17.98 -5.05
N ALA A 376 5.84 18.31 -4.59
CA ALA A 376 5.66 19.01 -3.31
C ALA A 376 5.82 18.08 -2.09
N LEU A 377 5.49 16.79 -2.23
CA LEU A 377 5.67 15.78 -1.18
C LEU A 377 7.15 15.38 -1.03
N PHE A 378 7.91 15.30 -2.12
CA PHE A 378 9.32 14.90 -2.13
C PHE A 378 10.22 16.03 -2.69
N PRO A 379 10.31 17.20 -2.00
CA PRO A 379 10.98 18.37 -2.52
C PRO A 379 12.50 18.22 -2.63
N ALA A 380 13.13 17.45 -1.73
CA ALA A 380 14.59 17.28 -1.69
C ALA A 380 15.08 16.10 -2.54
N SER A 381 14.20 15.15 -2.87
CA SER A 381 14.54 13.95 -3.63
C SER A 381 14.44 14.17 -5.14
N ALA A 382 15.08 13.31 -5.94
CA ALA A 382 14.80 13.23 -7.37
C ALA A 382 13.38 12.70 -7.58
N HIS A 383 12.67 13.17 -8.60
CA HIS A 383 11.30 12.68 -8.88
C HIS A 383 11.26 11.17 -9.17
N ILE A 384 12.30 10.67 -9.85
CA ILE A 384 12.55 9.25 -10.02
C ILE A 384 13.95 8.97 -9.50
N GLU A 385 14.07 8.18 -8.45
CA GLU A 385 15.33 7.72 -7.89
C GLU A 385 15.75 6.44 -8.62
N PHE A 386 16.49 6.61 -9.71
CA PHE A 386 16.98 5.46 -10.46
C PHE A 386 17.98 4.63 -9.63
N PRO A 387 17.97 3.30 -9.79
CA PRO A 387 18.94 2.42 -9.13
C PRO A 387 20.39 2.89 -9.34
N GLU A 388 21.19 2.72 -8.30
CA GLU A 388 22.63 3.00 -8.30
C GLU A 388 23.00 4.48 -8.54
N THR A 389 22.03 5.39 -8.63
CA THR A 389 22.31 6.83 -8.73
C THR A 389 22.51 7.45 -7.34
N ALA A 390 23.42 8.40 -7.25
CA ALA A 390 23.64 9.14 -6.01
C ALA A 390 22.37 9.92 -5.61
N PRO A 391 21.89 9.77 -4.36
CA PRO A 391 20.70 10.47 -3.91
C PRO A 391 20.92 11.98 -3.85
N LYS A 392 19.88 12.75 -4.23
CA LYS A 392 19.91 14.22 -4.09
C LYS A 392 19.57 14.68 -2.67
N ASN A 393 18.73 13.92 -1.98
CA ASN A 393 18.29 14.22 -0.63
C ASN A 393 19.46 14.13 0.37
N PRO A 394 19.72 15.16 1.20
CA PRO A 394 20.84 15.17 2.14
C PRO A 394 20.76 14.07 3.22
N TRP A 395 19.54 13.71 3.67
CA TRP A 395 19.35 12.62 4.61
C TRP A 395 19.68 11.27 3.98
N ALA A 396 19.21 11.03 2.76
CA ALA A 396 19.53 9.83 2.01
C ALA A 396 21.03 9.71 1.71
N GLN A 397 21.72 10.83 1.47
CA GLN A 397 23.19 10.86 1.34
C GLN A 397 23.89 10.45 2.64
N ALA A 398 23.43 10.97 3.78
CA ALA A 398 23.98 10.60 5.08
C ALA A 398 23.73 9.12 5.40
N PHE A 399 22.55 8.59 5.12
CA PHE A 399 22.21 7.18 5.35
C PHE A 399 23.06 6.26 4.45
N LEU A 400 23.29 6.65 3.18
CA LEU A 400 24.18 5.91 2.29
C LEU A 400 25.64 5.96 2.75
N TRP A 401 26.10 7.11 3.31
CA TRP A 401 27.42 7.21 3.90
C TRP A 401 27.56 6.30 5.11
N ILE A 402 26.54 6.24 5.99
CA ILE A 402 26.49 5.36 7.16
C ILE A 402 26.65 3.90 6.72
N ARG A 403 25.89 3.46 5.73
CA ARG A 403 25.97 2.10 5.16
C ARG A 403 27.39 1.72 4.78
N LYS A 404 28.14 2.65 4.16
CA LYS A 404 29.49 2.39 3.63
C LYS A 404 30.62 2.55 4.65
N ASN A 405 30.43 3.35 5.71
CA ASN A 405 31.54 3.82 6.54
C ASN A 405 31.39 3.49 8.05
N THR A 406 30.32 2.78 8.45
CA THR A 406 30.13 2.40 9.85
C THR A 406 30.02 0.86 9.98
N PRO A 407 30.34 0.30 11.16
CA PRO A 407 30.19 -1.13 11.42
C PRO A 407 28.75 -1.60 11.21
N GLU A 408 28.54 -2.81 10.67
CA GLU A 408 27.20 -3.39 10.41
C GLU A 408 26.39 -3.57 11.70
N ASN A 409 27.06 -3.81 12.81
CA ASN A 409 26.43 -3.96 14.13
C ASN A 409 26.24 -2.62 14.87
N ALA A 410 26.53 -1.48 14.24
CA ALA A 410 26.33 -0.18 14.85
C ALA A 410 24.84 0.10 15.09
N ILE A 411 24.54 0.64 16.28
CA ILE A 411 23.21 1.09 16.67
C ILE A 411 23.18 2.60 16.65
N PHE A 412 22.19 3.17 15.99
CA PHE A 412 22.03 4.60 15.80
C PHE A 412 20.92 5.18 16.66
N ALA A 413 21.08 6.41 17.13
CA ALA A 413 20.00 7.23 17.62
C ALA A 413 19.68 8.35 16.62
N LEU A 414 18.41 8.59 16.38
CA LEU A 414 17.88 9.67 15.55
C LEU A 414 16.77 10.40 16.32
N ASP A 415 16.45 11.63 15.88
CA ASP A 415 15.23 12.29 16.32
C ASP A 415 14.04 11.34 16.07
N PRO A 416 13.25 10.93 17.08
CA PRO A 416 12.10 10.05 16.84
C PRO A 416 11.06 10.62 15.89
N TYR A 417 11.12 11.92 15.58
CA TYR A 417 10.26 12.63 14.62
C TYR A 417 10.96 12.92 13.28
N TYR A 418 12.13 12.32 12.99
CA TYR A 418 12.95 12.68 11.82
C TYR A 418 12.19 12.59 10.50
N MET A 419 11.34 11.58 10.30
CA MET A 419 10.53 11.41 9.09
C MET A 419 9.44 12.48 8.89
N ARG A 420 9.24 13.38 9.88
CA ARG A 420 8.32 14.54 9.79
C ARG A 420 9.06 15.84 9.52
N ILE A 421 10.38 15.81 9.42
CA ILE A 421 11.20 16.99 9.15
C ILE A 421 11.05 17.36 7.67
N ARG A 422 10.75 18.61 7.41
CA ARG A 422 10.61 19.09 6.03
C ARG A 422 11.92 18.94 5.26
N GLY A 423 11.87 18.28 4.09
CA GLY A 423 13.03 18.00 3.24
C GLY A 423 13.79 16.72 3.59
N GLU A 424 13.31 15.98 4.58
CA GLU A 424 13.75 14.61 4.83
C GLU A 424 13.08 13.64 3.84
N ASP A 425 11.87 13.99 3.38
CA ASP A 425 11.08 13.27 2.35
C ASP A 425 10.72 11.84 2.79
N ALA A 426 10.52 11.62 4.08
CA ALA A 426 10.17 10.32 4.70
C ALA A 426 11.11 9.16 4.30
N VAL A 427 12.41 9.44 4.14
CA VAL A 427 13.42 8.43 3.81
C VAL A 427 13.63 7.49 5.00
N GLY A 428 13.45 6.19 4.78
CA GLY A 428 13.66 5.18 5.80
C GLY A 428 15.15 5.01 6.15
N PHE A 429 15.46 5.04 7.45
CA PHE A 429 16.83 4.86 7.93
C PHE A 429 17.28 3.41 7.80
N ARG A 430 16.50 2.44 8.35
CA ARG A 430 16.89 1.03 8.35
C ARG A 430 17.12 0.53 6.93
N CYS A 431 16.16 0.76 6.06
CA CYS A 431 16.23 0.29 4.68
C CYS A 431 17.27 1.01 3.80
N ARG A 432 17.74 2.20 4.17
CA ARG A 432 18.77 2.91 3.37
C ARG A 432 20.16 2.80 3.96
N ALA A 433 20.26 2.84 5.30
CA ALA A 433 21.54 2.75 6.03
C ALA A 433 21.94 1.30 6.36
N GLU A 434 21.01 0.37 6.31
CA GLU A 434 21.19 -1.06 6.71
C GLU A 434 21.77 -1.17 8.13
N ARG A 435 21.30 -0.33 9.07
CA ARG A 435 21.75 -0.29 10.46
C ARG A 435 20.57 -0.30 11.42
N SER A 436 20.83 -0.84 12.61
CA SER A 436 19.89 -0.72 13.73
C SER A 436 19.73 0.72 14.20
N ARG A 437 18.56 1.07 14.69
CA ARG A 437 18.28 2.38 15.30
C ARG A 437 17.31 2.29 16.47
N THR A 438 17.28 3.35 17.27
CA THR A 438 16.23 3.57 18.25
C THR A 438 14.88 3.79 17.58
N VAL A 439 13.79 3.73 18.34
CA VAL A 439 12.41 3.83 17.82
C VAL A 439 12.05 5.20 17.26
N ASP A 440 11.06 5.23 16.37
CA ASP A 440 10.41 6.45 15.88
C ASP A 440 8.90 6.49 16.17
N VAL A 441 8.30 7.66 15.92
CA VAL A 441 6.85 7.90 16.10
C VAL A 441 6.03 7.65 14.85
N ASN A 442 6.64 7.34 13.72
CA ASN A 442 5.91 7.12 12.45
C ASN A 442 5.73 5.64 12.18
N LYS A 443 6.83 4.94 11.94
CA LYS A 443 6.79 3.55 11.45
C LYS A 443 6.78 2.54 12.60
N ASP A 444 7.56 2.79 13.65
CA ASP A 444 7.57 1.88 14.81
C ASP A 444 6.28 1.97 15.62
N SER A 445 5.67 3.16 15.78
CA SER A 445 4.34 3.25 16.39
C SER A 445 3.26 2.58 15.53
N GLY A 446 3.43 2.56 14.18
CA GLY A 446 2.60 1.79 13.26
C GLY A 446 2.72 0.28 13.51
N ALA A 447 3.95 -0.22 13.68
CA ALA A 447 4.19 -1.60 14.07
C ALA A 447 3.54 -1.94 15.41
N VAL A 448 3.69 -1.08 16.42
CA VAL A 448 3.05 -1.23 17.73
C VAL A 448 1.53 -1.27 17.62
N SER A 449 0.93 -0.41 16.78
CA SER A 449 -0.53 -0.37 16.62
C SER A 449 -1.10 -1.70 16.12
N MET A 450 -0.33 -2.45 15.33
CA MET A 450 -0.68 -3.79 14.83
C MET A 450 -0.28 -4.90 15.81
N PHE A 451 0.82 -4.71 16.57
CA PHE A 451 1.42 -5.68 17.48
C PHE A 451 1.58 -5.10 18.90
N PRO A 452 0.50 -5.09 19.71
CA PRO A 452 0.49 -4.49 21.05
C PRO A 452 1.63 -4.92 22.00
N PRO A 453 2.20 -6.14 21.92
CA PRO A 453 3.33 -6.51 22.79
C PRO A 453 4.58 -5.64 22.65
N LEU A 454 4.74 -4.93 21.54
CA LEU A 454 5.86 -4.00 21.31
C LEU A 454 5.68 -2.65 22.03
N ALA A 455 4.53 -2.39 22.65
CA ALA A 455 4.14 -1.06 23.12
C ALA A 455 5.02 -0.55 24.25
N GLU A 456 5.33 -1.39 25.24
CA GLU A 456 6.09 -0.97 26.42
C GLU A 456 7.53 -0.63 26.06
N GLU A 457 8.18 -1.46 25.24
CA GLU A 457 9.54 -1.22 24.78
C GLU A 457 9.63 0.04 23.92
N TRP A 458 8.69 0.20 22.95
CA TRP A 458 8.62 1.40 22.13
C TRP A 458 8.44 2.66 22.97
N TRP A 459 7.53 2.62 23.94
CA TRP A 459 7.25 3.77 24.79
C TRP A 459 8.43 4.14 25.69
N GLU A 460 9.11 3.15 26.28
CA GLU A 460 10.29 3.35 27.09
C GLU A 460 11.42 4.03 26.31
N GLN A 461 11.73 3.52 25.10
CA GLN A 461 12.72 4.12 24.23
C GLN A 461 12.32 5.55 23.81
N LEU A 462 11.04 5.76 23.47
CA LEU A 462 10.54 7.09 23.10
C LEU A 462 10.66 8.10 24.24
N GLN A 463 10.36 7.70 25.49
CA GLN A 463 10.55 8.56 26.65
C GLN A 463 12.02 8.91 26.88
N ALA A 464 12.94 7.98 26.66
CA ALA A 464 14.38 8.23 26.76
C ALA A 464 14.89 9.24 25.71
N LEU A 465 14.21 9.34 24.57
CA LEU A 465 14.51 10.27 23.48
C LEU A 465 13.75 11.61 23.58
N ARG A 466 12.94 11.77 24.63
CA ARG A 466 12.13 12.98 24.81
C ARG A 466 13.02 14.21 24.99
N GLY A 467 12.70 15.29 24.28
CA GLY A 467 13.50 16.53 24.32
C GLY A 467 14.73 16.50 23.42
N TRP A 468 14.77 15.61 22.41
CA TRP A 468 15.89 15.43 21.48
C TRP A 468 16.56 16.72 21.00
N LYS A 469 15.78 17.75 20.66
CA LYS A 469 16.29 19.02 20.15
C LYS A 469 17.16 19.81 21.17
N SER A 470 17.03 19.48 22.44
CA SER A 470 17.80 20.09 23.53
C SER A 470 18.89 19.19 24.11
N PHE A 471 19.11 18.01 23.52
CA PHE A 471 20.09 17.04 23.97
C PHE A 471 21.50 17.63 23.94
N GLN A 472 22.24 17.35 25.01
CA GLN A 472 23.65 17.60 25.15
C GLN A 472 24.44 16.29 25.12
N LYS A 473 25.77 16.37 25.06
CA LYS A 473 26.64 15.19 25.06
C LYS A 473 26.30 14.16 26.16
N ALA A 474 25.98 14.65 27.38
CA ALA A 474 25.61 13.77 28.50
C ALA A 474 24.35 12.93 28.23
N ASP A 475 23.37 13.49 27.51
CA ASP A 475 22.16 12.78 27.17
C ASP A 475 22.44 11.63 26.18
N PHE A 476 23.32 11.86 25.21
CA PHE A 476 23.76 10.83 24.29
C PHE A 476 24.57 9.72 24.97
N LEU A 477 25.39 10.05 25.97
CA LEU A 477 26.10 9.04 26.77
C LEU A 477 25.11 8.16 27.56
N ARG A 478 24.06 8.74 28.13
CA ARG A 478 22.99 8.00 28.81
C ARG A 478 22.27 7.03 27.86
N ILE A 479 21.97 7.44 26.63
CA ILE A 479 21.36 6.57 25.61
C ILE A 479 22.34 5.47 25.19
N LYS A 480 23.61 5.79 25.01
CA LYS A 480 24.65 4.80 24.73
C LYS A 480 24.69 3.71 25.80
N GLU A 481 24.75 4.09 27.06
CA GLU A 481 24.81 3.15 28.19
C GLU A 481 23.57 2.25 28.26
N ARG A 482 22.39 2.84 28.03
CA ARG A 482 21.12 2.11 28.19
C ARG A 482 20.77 1.22 27.01
N TYR A 483 21.04 1.65 25.79
CA TYR A 483 20.57 0.99 24.56
C TYR A 483 21.70 0.55 23.61
N GLY A 484 22.96 0.69 24.02
CA GLY A 484 24.10 0.30 23.19
C GLY A 484 24.32 1.19 21.96
N VAL A 485 23.70 2.36 21.92
CA VAL A 485 23.83 3.32 20.80
C VAL A 485 25.27 3.76 20.66
N SER A 486 25.86 3.62 19.49
CA SER A 486 27.25 3.96 19.21
C SER A 486 27.40 5.16 18.27
N TRP A 487 26.32 5.52 17.56
CA TRP A 487 26.28 6.61 16.59
C TRP A 487 24.98 7.40 16.68
N THR A 488 25.00 8.64 16.20
CA THR A 488 23.79 9.45 16.11
C THR A 488 23.78 10.25 14.81
N VAL A 489 22.55 10.49 14.28
CA VAL A 489 22.32 11.42 13.18
C VAL A 489 21.63 12.66 13.75
N LEU A 490 22.26 13.81 13.58
CA LEU A 490 21.82 15.10 14.12
C LEU A 490 21.53 16.07 12.99
N GLN A 491 20.48 16.87 13.15
CA GLN A 491 20.30 18.06 12.31
C GLN A 491 21.40 19.11 12.61
N GLN A 492 21.78 19.87 11.60
CA GLN A 492 22.68 21.03 11.83
C GLN A 492 22.04 22.04 12.81
N PRO A 493 22.81 22.67 13.71
CA PRO A 493 24.27 22.65 13.81
C PRO A 493 24.85 21.47 14.62
N GLY A 494 24.03 20.50 15.06
CA GLY A 494 24.48 19.34 15.85
C GLY A 494 24.71 19.66 17.32
N VAL A 495 25.55 18.85 17.98
CA VAL A 495 25.86 18.95 19.42
C VAL A 495 27.37 19.06 19.62
N ALA A 496 27.80 20.06 20.38
CA ALA A 496 29.20 20.29 20.65
C ALA A 496 29.86 19.12 21.41
N GLY A 497 31.12 18.83 21.07
CA GLY A 497 31.93 17.81 21.74
C GLY A 497 31.68 16.37 21.31
N LEU A 498 30.96 16.15 20.23
CA LEU A 498 30.87 14.87 19.52
C LEU A 498 31.83 14.87 18.31
N GLU A 499 32.38 13.71 17.99
CA GLU A 499 33.19 13.50 16.79
C GLU A 499 32.25 13.16 15.62
N CYS A 500 32.18 14.03 14.61
CA CYS A 500 31.26 13.90 13.48
C CYS A 500 32.05 13.73 12.17
N PRO A 501 32.40 12.52 11.76
CA PRO A 501 33.21 12.25 10.57
C PRO A 501 32.46 12.54 9.25
N TYR A 502 31.15 12.72 9.31
CA TYR A 502 30.34 13.13 8.15
C TYR A 502 29.44 14.31 8.50
N GLN A 503 29.38 15.26 7.59
CA GLN A 503 28.41 16.35 7.64
C GLN A 503 28.05 16.83 6.25
N ASN A 504 26.83 17.28 6.08
CA ASN A 504 26.35 18.02 4.92
C ASN A 504 25.51 19.22 5.35
N ARG A 505 24.80 19.86 4.43
CA ARG A 505 24.05 21.09 4.73
C ARG A 505 22.89 20.91 5.73
N GLU A 506 22.36 19.71 5.91
CA GLU A 506 21.19 19.43 6.74
C GLU A 506 21.52 18.62 8.00
N VAL A 507 22.43 17.64 7.88
CA VAL A 507 22.70 16.66 8.93
C VAL A 507 24.18 16.39 9.13
N GLN A 508 24.50 15.89 10.33
CA GLN A 508 25.80 15.33 10.71
C GLN A 508 25.60 13.91 11.23
N VAL A 509 26.59 13.06 10.97
CA VAL A 509 26.70 11.72 11.55
C VAL A 509 27.84 11.71 12.54
N CYS A 510 27.54 11.47 13.81
CA CYS A 510 28.50 11.60 14.89
C CYS A 510 28.67 10.26 15.63
N ARG A 511 29.92 9.98 16.04
CA ARG A 511 30.25 8.85 16.89
C ARG A 511 30.09 9.24 18.35
N LEU A 512 29.53 8.35 19.16
CA LEU A 512 29.45 8.54 20.60
C LEU A 512 30.73 8.02 21.27
N PRO A 513 31.40 8.82 22.10
CA PRO A 513 32.66 8.48 22.73
C PRO A 513 32.59 7.30 23.70
#